data_e7c79ec717ab2e84097641d48100e15c
#
_entry.id   e7c79ec717ab2e84097641d48100e15c
#
_cell.length_a   1.000
_cell.length_b   1.000
_cell.length_c   1.000
_cell.angle_alpha   90.00
_cell.angle_beta   90.00
_cell.angle_gamma   90.00
#
_symmetry.space_group_name_H-M   'P 1'
#
loop_
_entity.id
_entity.type
_entity.pdbx_description
1 polymer ?
#
loop_
_entity_poly.entity_id
_entity_poly.type
_entity_poly.pdbx_seq_one_letter_code
_entity_poly.pdbx_strand_id
1 'polypeptide(L)'
;MKRYNSWQGYKRLLRFILPYKKRLVVAVICMAFSGASNVVVPWLIKDVIDKVLANKDIYTLNLIVIGILALFFARGFFYFGERYLMSYVGQKIVNDIREALYRHLQKLSLSYFDKRKTGNIMSNLTNDVTALQTAIAGNLISFVQEAVILIGSLGSMLLLYWKLTLLTLVIVPLVVFTIRFFGSRLRGAGHRV
;
A
#
# COMPACT_ATOMS: atom_id res chain seq x y z
N MET A 1 29.25 15.78 -10.22
CA MET A 1 28.20 14.85 -9.75
C MET A 1 27.59 14.13 -10.95
N LYS A 2 27.93 12.84 -11.19
CA LYS A 2 27.29 12.04 -12.23
C LYS A 2 25.81 11.87 -11.86
N ARG A 3 24.88 12.41 -12.67
CA ARG A 3 23.46 12.10 -12.59
C ARG A 3 23.32 10.58 -12.74
N TYR A 4 23.17 9.91 -11.63
CA TYR A 4 22.82 8.49 -11.63
C TYR A 4 21.44 8.38 -12.29
N ASN A 5 21.40 7.67 -13.40
CA ASN A 5 20.17 7.46 -14.16
C ASN A 5 19.22 6.65 -13.25
N SER A 6 18.23 7.30 -12.66
CA SER A 6 17.27 6.72 -11.70
C SER A 6 16.68 5.39 -12.20
N TRP A 7 16.50 5.25 -13.50
CA TRP A 7 16.04 4.01 -14.16
C TRP A 7 16.94 2.79 -13.93
N GLN A 8 18.26 2.98 -13.89
CA GLN A 8 19.20 1.86 -13.65
C GLN A 8 19.13 1.39 -12.17
N GLY A 9 18.86 2.30 -11.25
CA GLY A 9 18.62 1.97 -9.84
C GLY A 9 17.37 1.12 -9.67
N TYR A 10 16.25 1.51 -10.31
CA TYR A 10 15.00 0.74 -10.27
C TYR A 10 15.15 -0.66 -10.87
N LYS A 11 15.85 -0.83 -12.00
CA LYS A 11 16.11 -2.16 -12.59
C LYS A 11 16.93 -3.06 -11.66
N ARG A 12 17.88 -2.51 -10.92
CA ARG A 12 18.66 -3.28 -9.93
C ARG A 12 17.81 -3.73 -8.75
N LEU A 13 16.95 -2.85 -8.24
CA LEU A 13 16.00 -3.19 -7.17
C LEU A 13 15.01 -4.27 -7.62
N LEU A 14 14.46 -4.17 -8.83
CA LEU A 14 13.58 -5.19 -9.40
C LEU A 14 14.23 -6.58 -9.45
N ARG A 15 15.54 -6.68 -9.66
CA ARG A 15 16.25 -7.96 -9.64
C ARG A 15 16.19 -8.66 -8.27
N PHE A 16 16.18 -7.91 -7.18
CA PHE A 16 16.02 -8.45 -5.82
C PHE A 16 14.59 -8.87 -5.51
N ILE A 17 13.60 -8.32 -6.22
CA ILE A 17 12.19 -8.65 -6.06
C ILE A 17 11.81 -9.94 -6.82
N LEU A 18 12.43 -10.19 -7.97
CA LEU A 18 12.14 -11.32 -8.86
C LEU A 18 12.13 -12.71 -8.19
N PRO A 19 13.07 -13.04 -7.28
CA PRO A 19 13.06 -14.35 -6.60
C PRO A 19 11.79 -14.59 -5.78
N TYR A 20 11.15 -13.52 -5.30
CA TYR A 20 9.98 -13.57 -4.41
C TYR A 20 8.64 -13.42 -5.14
N LYS A 21 8.63 -13.43 -6.49
CA LYS A 21 7.43 -13.22 -7.32
C LYS A 21 6.24 -14.11 -6.94
N LYS A 22 6.46 -15.38 -6.59
CA LYS A 22 5.38 -16.31 -6.20
C LYS A 22 4.68 -15.81 -4.92
N ARG A 23 5.44 -15.38 -3.91
CA ARG A 23 4.88 -14.86 -2.65
C ARG A 23 4.19 -13.52 -2.84
N LEU A 24 4.74 -12.67 -3.71
CA LEU A 24 4.11 -11.42 -4.10
C LEU A 24 2.76 -11.65 -4.78
N VAL A 25 2.68 -12.60 -5.71
CA VAL A 25 1.40 -12.96 -6.35
C VAL A 25 0.38 -13.42 -5.32
N VAL A 26 0.76 -14.28 -4.38
CA VAL A 26 -0.14 -14.71 -3.29
C VAL A 26 -0.57 -13.53 -2.43
N ALA A 27 0.33 -12.62 -2.09
CA ALA A 27 0.00 -11.42 -1.35
C ALA A 27 -0.99 -10.52 -2.11
N VAL A 28 -0.78 -10.32 -3.41
CA VAL A 28 -1.72 -9.55 -4.26
C VAL A 28 -3.09 -10.22 -4.34
N ILE A 29 -3.15 -11.56 -4.42
CA ILE A 29 -4.42 -12.29 -4.36
C ILE A 29 -5.11 -12.06 -3.00
N CYS A 30 -4.38 -12.16 -1.88
CA CYS A 30 -4.93 -11.82 -0.57
C CYS A 30 -5.43 -10.37 -0.48
N MET A 31 -4.69 -9.41 -1.07
CA MET A 31 -5.12 -8.01 -1.18
C MET A 31 -6.40 -7.86 -1.99
N ALA A 32 -6.51 -8.57 -3.11
CA ALA A 32 -7.71 -8.54 -3.94
C ALA A 32 -8.93 -9.06 -3.18
N PHE A 33 -8.80 -10.17 -2.44
CA PHE A 33 -9.87 -10.70 -1.60
C PHE A 33 -10.23 -9.77 -0.44
N SER A 34 -9.24 -9.24 0.27
CA SER A 34 -9.42 -8.26 1.35
C SER A 34 -10.07 -6.98 0.82
N GLY A 35 -9.65 -6.50 -0.36
CA GLY A 35 -10.24 -5.34 -1.04
C GLY A 35 -11.67 -5.58 -1.54
N ALA A 36 -11.96 -6.77 -2.09
CA ALA A 36 -13.28 -7.14 -2.54
C ALA A 36 -14.31 -7.13 -1.40
N SER A 37 -13.89 -7.47 -0.18
CA SER A 37 -14.75 -7.39 1.00
C SER A 37 -15.28 -5.97 1.26
N ASN A 38 -14.53 -4.92 0.91
CA ASN A 38 -14.99 -3.53 1.04
C ASN A 38 -16.13 -3.21 0.05
N VAL A 39 -16.18 -3.91 -1.06
CA VAL A 39 -17.24 -3.75 -2.08
C VAL A 39 -18.50 -4.48 -1.66
N VAL A 40 -18.37 -5.65 -1.04
CA VAL A 40 -19.52 -6.50 -0.64
C VAL A 40 -20.33 -5.86 0.49
N VAL A 41 -19.68 -5.16 1.44
CA VAL A 41 -20.37 -4.54 2.59
C VAL A 41 -21.50 -3.58 2.18
N PRO A 42 -21.29 -2.59 1.28
CA PRO A 42 -22.39 -1.72 0.83
C PRO A 42 -23.56 -2.46 0.17
N TRP A 43 -23.28 -3.57 -0.54
CA TRP A 43 -24.30 -4.40 -1.14
C TRP A 43 -25.16 -5.12 -0.09
N LEU A 44 -24.51 -5.66 0.94
CA LEU A 44 -25.22 -6.30 2.05
C LEU A 44 -26.07 -5.29 2.83
N ILE A 45 -25.58 -4.08 3.05
CA ILE A 45 -26.33 -3.00 3.72
C ILE A 45 -27.58 -2.62 2.89
N LYS A 46 -27.42 -2.51 1.57
CA LYS A 46 -28.55 -2.26 0.68
C LYS A 46 -29.61 -3.35 0.81
N ASP A 47 -29.22 -4.62 0.78
CA ASP A 47 -30.16 -5.75 0.92
C ASP A 47 -30.87 -5.76 2.29
N VAL A 48 -30.21 -5.34 3.35
CA VAL A 48 -30.81 -5.15 4.68
C VAL A 48 -31.91 -4.08 4.62
N ILE A 49 -31.63 -2.94 4.03
CA ILE A 49 -32.59 -1.82 3.93
C ILE A 49 -33.77 -2.22 3.07
N ASP A 50 -33.52 -2.78 1.90
CA ASP A 50 -34.58 -3.04 0.90
C ASP A 50 -35.46 -4.25 1.27
N LYS A 51 -34.88 -5.31 1.85
CA LYS A 51 -35.63 -6.57 2.09
C LYS A 51 -36.04 -6.74 3.56
N VAL A 52 -35.17 -6.44 4.51
CA VAL A 52 -35.42 -6.70 5.93
C VAL A 52 -36.31 -5.63 6.55
N LEU A 53 -35.99 -4.33 6.32
CA LEU A 53 -36.81 -3.24 6.85
C LEU A 53 -38.21 -3.17 6.20
N ALA A 54 -38.31 -3.48 4.90
CA ALA A 54 -39.59 -3.48 4.20
C ALA A 54 -40.51 -4.65 4.61
N ASN A 55 -39.95 -5.86 4.79
CA ASN A 55 -40.73 -7.08 5.04
C ASN A 55 -40.77 -7.54 6.50
N LYS A 56 -40.04 -6.89 7.42
CA LYS A 56 -39.90 -7.26 8.83
C LYS A 56 -39.48 -8.73 9.06
N ASP A 57 -38.70 -9.30 8.12
CA ASP A 57 -38.26 -10.68 8.15
C ASP A 57 -37.01 -10.87 9.03
N ILE A 58 -37.27 -11.36 10.27
CA ILE A 58 -36.19 -11.61 11.27
C ILE A 58 -35.25 -12.74 10.84
N TYR A 59 -35.75 -13.74 10.08
CA TYR A 59 -34.92 -14.85 9.62
C TYR A 59 -33.84 -14.38 8.63
N THR A 60 -34.26 -13.59 7.65
CA THR A 60 -33.37 -12.98 6.66
C THR A 60 -32.36 -12.03 7.34
N LEU A 61 -32.78 -11.28 8.38
CA LEU A 61 -31.88 -10.46 9.17
C LEU A 61 -30.76 -11.28 9.81
N ASN A 62 -31.10 -12.36 10.50
CA ASN A 62 -30.11 -13.22 11.18
C ASN A 62 -29.14 -13.85 10.18
N LEU A 63 -29.59 -14.28 9.02
CA LEU A 63 -28.74 -14.84 7.96
C LEU A 63 -27.73 -13.80 7.46
N ILE A 64 -28.17 -12.56 7.23
CA ILE A 64 -27.30 -11.47 6.78
C ILE A 64 -26.28 -11.12 7.87
N VAL A 65 -26.67 -11.06 9.13
CA VAL A 65 -25.75 -10.79 10.25
C VAL A 65 -24.65 -11.86 10.34
N ILE A 66 -25.03 -13.15 10.25
CA ILE A 66 -24.05 -14.25 10.22
C ILE A 66 -23.14 -14.13 9.01
N GLY A 67 -23.70 -13.81 7.83
CA GLY A 67 -22.93 -13.60 6.60
C GLY A 67 -21.92 -12.46 6.72
N ILE A 68 -22.31 -11.35 7.33
CA ILE A 68 -21.41 -10.21 7.61
C ILE A 68 -20.31 -10.63 8.56
N LEU A 69 -20.61 -11.34 9.65
CA LEU A 69 -19.61 -11.84 10.59
C LEU A 69 -18.60 -12.77 9.89
N ALA A 70 -19.07 -13.74 9.12
CA ALA A 70 -18.24 -14.65 8.35
C ALA A 70 -17.34 -13.89 7.36
N LEU A 71 -17.87 -12.88 6.69
CA LEU A 71 -17.14 -12.02 5.76
C LEU A 71 -16.03 -11.24 6.48
N PHE A 72 -16.30 -10.69 7.68
CA PHE A 72 -15.29 -9.99 8.46
C PHE A 72 -14.19 -10.93 8.96
N PHE A 73 -14.51 -12.15 9.37
CA PHE A 73 -13.52 -13.15 9.73
C PHE A 73 -12.65 -13.54 8.53
N ALA A 74 -13.26 -13.84 7.39
CA ALA A 74 -12.54 -14.15 6.17
C ALA A 74 -11.62 -12.98 5.75
N ARG A 75 -12.14 -11.75 5.77
CA ARG A 75 -11.35 -10.54 5.51
C ARG A 75 -10.15 -10.42 6.45
N GLY A 76 -10.34 -10.64 7.75
CA GLY A 76 -9.26 -10.60 8.75
C GLY A 76 -8.15 -11.60 8.43
N PHE A 77 -8.52 -12.81 8.01
CA PHE A 77 -7.59 -13.85 7.60
C PHE A 77 -6.77 -13.45 6.36
N PHE A 78 -7.42 -12.96 5.30
CA PHE A 78 -6.74 -12.49 4.10
C PHE A 78 -5.88 -11.25 4.36
N TYR A 79 -6.36 -10.32 5.18
CA TYR A 79 -5.60 -9.13 5.59
C TYR A 79 -4.34 -9.50 6.38
N PHE A 80 -4.44 -10.47 7.29
CA PHE A 80 -3.27 -10.98 8.01
C PHE A 80 -2.27 -11.65 7.05
N GLY A 81 -2.76 -12.50 6.13
CA GLY A 81 -1.93 -13.18 5.13
C GLY A 81 -1.18 -12.20 4.24
N GLU A 82 -1.88 -11.18 3.74
CA GLU A 82 -1.29 -10.10 2.94
C GLU A 82 -0.17 -9.38 3.72
N ARG A 83 -0.44 -8.92 4.95
CA ARG A 83 0.53 -8.22 5.79
C ARG A 83 1.74 -9.06 6.12
N TYR A 84 1.53 -10.32 6.47
CA TYR A 84 2.59 -11.26 6.78
C TYR A 84 3.50 -11.52 5.57
N LEU A 85 2.91 -11.85 4.42
CA LEU A 85 3.67 -12.14 3.19
C LEU A 85 4.49 -10.93 2.73
N MET A 86 3.89 -9.74 2.76
CA MET A 86 4.56 -8.52 2.33
C MET A 86 5.68 -8.12 3.29
N SER A 87 5.46 -8.19 4.61
CA SER A 87 6.50 -7.96 5.60
C SER A 87 7.66 -8.95 5.43
N TYR A 88 7.34 -10.22 5.22
CA TYR A 88 8.34 -11.26 4.98
C TYR A 88 9.18 -10.98 3.72
N VAL A 89 8.54 -10.65 2.60
CA VAL A 89 9.23 -10.33 1.35
C VAL A 89 10.08 -9.07 1.51
N GLY A 90 9.55 -8.03 2.16
CA GLY A 90 10.29 -6.81 2.44
C GLY A 90 11.57 -7.07 3.26
N GLN A 91 11.48 -7.86 4.34
CA GLN A 91 12.64 -8.23 5.17
C GLN A 91 13.67 -9.04 4.38
N LYS A 92 13.23 -9.98 3.54
CA LYS A 92 14.13 -10.79 2.70
C LYS A 92 14.88 -9.94 1.68
N ILE A 93 14.20 -9.05 0.97
CA ILE A 93 14.82 -8.11 0.02
C ILE A 93 15.90 -7.28 0.71
N VAL A 94 15.62 -6.76 1.89
CA VAL A 94 16.57 -5.98 2.68
C VAL A 94 17.79 -6.80 3.08
N ASN A 95 17.58 -8.04 3.52
CA ASN A 95 18.69 -8.95 3.85
C ASN A 95 19.55 -9.25 2.62
N ASP A 96 18.94 -9.50 1.46
CA ASP A 96 19.67 -9.75 0.22
C ASP A 96 20.51 -8.53 -0.21
N ILE A 97 19.96 -7.32 -0.02
CA ILE A 97 20.69 -6.07 -0.29
C ILE A 97 21.86 -5.90 0.69
N ARG A 98 21.64 -6.15 1.99
CA ARG A 98 22.71 -6.09 3.02
C ARG A 98 23.82 -7.08 2.70
N GLU A 99 23.47 -8.30 2.36
CA GLU A 99 24.42 -9.33 2.00
C GLU A 99 25.25 -8.96 0.76
N ALA A 100 24.59 -8.45 -0.29
CA ALA A 100 25.25 -7.99 -1.49
C ALA A 100 26.20 -6.83 -1.21
N LEU A 101 25.80 -5.89 -0.35
CA LEU A 101 26.62 -4.76 0.07
C LEU A 101 27.83 -5.22 0.90
N TYR A 102 27.61 -6.12 1.85
CA TYR A 102 28.68 -6.68 2.68
C TYR A 102 29.70 -7.44 1.85
N ARG A 103 29.26 -8.31 0.93
CA ARG A 103 30.15 -9.00 -0.01
C ARG A 103 30.93 -8.04 -0.90
N HIS A 104 30.36 -6.91 -1.26
CA HIS A 104 31.08 -5.88 -2.04
C HIS A 104 32.15 -5.20 -1.19
N LEU A 105 31.85 -4.85 0.06
CA LEU A 105 32.81 -4.24 0.98
C LEU A 105 34.01 -5.13 1.24
N GLN A 106 33.80 -6.45 1.40
CA GLN A 106 34.88 -7.41 1.62
C GLN A 106 35.88 -7.52 0.44
N LYS A 107 35.46 -7.11 -0.76
CA LYS A 107 36.30 -7.13 -1.97
C LYS A 107 37.10 -5.82 -2.16
N LEU A 108 36.87 -4.82 -1.32
CA LEU A 108 37.55 -3.53 -1.41
C LEU A 108 38.96 -3.61 -0.77
N SER A 109 39.91 -2.82 -1.32
CA SER A 109 41.28 -2.75 -0.80
C SER A 109 41.33 -2.08 0.57
N LEU A 110 42.37 -2.41 1.37
CA LEU A 110 42.63 -1.76 2.67
C LEU A 110 42.70 -0.23 2.53
N SER A 111 43.31 0.27 1.46
CA SER A 111 43.44 1.72 1.21
C SER A 111 42.07 2.44 1.07
N TYR A 112 40.98 1.72 0.78
CA TYR A 112 39.65 2.28 0.78
C TYR A 112 39.14 2.54 2.21
N PHE A 113 39.49 1.66 3.15
CA PHE A 113 39.09 1.78 4.55
C PHE A 113 39.94 2.84 5.28
N ASP A 114 41.21 2.96 4.94
CA ASP A 114 42.10 3.99 5.52
C ASP A 114 41.68 5.42 5.16
N LYS A 115 41.10 5.60 3.97
CA LYS A 115 40.66 6.92 3.47
C LYS A 115 39.27 7.30 3.93
N ARG A 116 38.51 6.43 4.56
CA ARG A 116 37.14 6.68 5.00
C ARG A 116 36.94 6.37 6.48
N LYS A 117 36.22 7.25 7.17
CA LYS A 117 35.84 7.00 8.57
C LYS A 117 34.90 5.77 8.62
N THR A 118 35.22 4.80 9.46
CA THR A 118 34.44 3.57 9.69
C THR A 118 32.98 3.87 10.00
N GLY A 119 32.67 4.97 10.71
CA GLY A 119 31.33 5.43 11.00
C GLY A 119 30.49 5.71 9.77
N ASN A 120 31.04 6.26 8.69
CA ASN A 120 30.32 6.51 7.44
C ASN A 120 29.96 5.21 6.72
N ILE A 121 30.84 4.22 6.75
CA ILE A 121 30.60 2.90 6.17
C ILE A 121 29.47 2.19 6.94
N MET A 122 29.52 2.27 8.27
CA MET A 122 28.50 1.70 9.14
C MET A 122 27.13 2.40 8.99
N SER A 123 27.12 3.73 8.85
CA SER A 123 25.91 4.49 8.57
C SER A 123 25.24 4.07 7.26
N ASN A 124 26.03 3.89 6.20
CA ASN A 124 25.50 3.43 4.90
C ASN A 124 24.93 2.00 4.99
N LEU A 125 25.59 1.11 5.73
CA LEU A 125 25.11 -0.27 5.94
C LEU A 125 23.83 -0.36 6.77
N THR A 126 23.63 0.56 7.71
CA THR A 126 22.54 0.50 8.67
C THR A 126 21.41 1.46 8.28
N ASN A 127 21.71 2.75 8.17
CA ASN A 127 20.69 3.79 8.00
C ASN A 127 20.17 3.86 6.57
N ASP A 128 21.06 3.82 5.57
CA ASP A 128 20.64 3.92 4.16
C ASP A 128 19.86 2.66 3.74
N VAL A 129 20.28 1.48 4.21
CA VAL A 129 19.55 0.24 3.93
C VAL A 129 18.21 0.20 4.67
N THR A 130 18.13 0.74 5.88
CA THR A 130 16.84 0.86 6.61
C THR A 130 15.92 1.87 5.93
N ALA A 131 16.43 2.97 5.41
CA ALA A 131 15.64 3.91 4.60
C ALA A 131 15.11 3.26 3.32
N LEU A 132 15.92 2.44 2.64
CA LEU A 132 15.48 1.62 1.51
C LEU A 132 14.40 0.60 1.91
N GLN A 133 14.53 -0.03 3.08
CA GLN A 133 13.52 -0.93 3.63
C GLN A 133 12.18 -0.24 3.79
N THR A 134 12.16 0.92 4.43
CA THR A 134 10.94 1.70 4.63
C THR A 134 10.31 2.11 3.30
N ALA A 135 11.13 2.53 2.33
CA ALA A 135 10.65 2.92 1.01
C ALA A 135 10.06 1.73 0.22
N ILE A 136 10.72 0.57 0.24
CA ILE A 136 10.30 -0.60 -0.53
C ILE A 136 9.17 -1.36 0.19
N ALA A 137 9.39 -1.71 1.46
CA ALA A 137 8.45 -2.55 2.21
C ALA A 137 7.25 -1.78 2.75
N GLY A 138 7.38 -0.48 3.07
CA GLY A 138 6.29 0.35 3.55
C GLY A 138 5.49 0.97 2.40
N ASN A 139 6.13 1.85 1.65
CA ASN A 139 5.42 2.71 0.70
C ASN A 139 4.93 1.98 -0.55
N LEU A 140 5.75 1.07 -1.12
CA LEU A 140 5.35 0.34 -2.33
C LEU A 140 4.17 -0.61 -2.06
N ILE A 141 4.20 -1.27 -0.91
CA ILE A 141 3.14 -2.18 -0.48
C ILE A 141 1.84 -1.41 -0.27
N SER A 142 1.90 -0.33 0.51
CA SER A 142 0.74 0.51 0.75
C SER A 142 0.19 1.09 -0.55
N PHE A 143 1.05 1.52 -1.47
CA PHE A 143 0.62 2.03 -2.77
C PHE A 143 -0.16 0.97 -3.59
N VAL A 144 0.33 -0.27 -3.64
CA VAL A 144 -0.38 -1.36 -4.35
C VAL A 144 -1.71 -1.67 -3.68
N GLN A 145 -1.73 -1.72 -2.35
CA GLN A 145 -2.95 -1.97 -1.57
C GLN A 145 -3.99 -0.87 -1.81
N GLU A 146 -3.60 0.40 -1.70
CA GLU A 146 -4.49 1.53 -1.92
C GLU A 146 -4.98 1.60 -3.37
N ALA A 147 -4.14 1.27 -4.35
CA ALA A 147 -4.55 1.20 -5.75
C ALA A 147 -5.61 0.11 -5.99
N VAL A 148 -5.46 -1.07 -5.38
CA VAL A 148 -6.46 -2.15 -5.47
C VAL A 148 -7.78 -1.73 -4.83
N ILE A 149 -7.74 -1.11 -3.64
CA ILE A 149 -8.93 -0.60 -2.95
C ILE A 149 -9.61 0.48 -3.79
N LEU A 150 -8.85 1.41 -4.35
CA LEU A 150 -9.38 2.51 -5.16
C LEU A 150 -10.06 1.99 -6.42
N ILE A 151 -9.42 1.08 -7.16
CA ILE A 151 -10.02 0.47 -8.37
C ILE A 151 -11.27 -0.32 -8.02
N GLY A 152 -11.23 -1.12 -6.95
CA GLY A 152 -12.38 -1.92 -6.49
C GLY A 152 -13.55 -1.05 -6.03
N SER A 153 -13.28 0.01 -5.25
CA SER A 153 -14.33 0.92 -4.77
C SER A 153 -14.94 1.75 -5.89
N LEU A 154 -14.13 2.30 -6.80
CA LEU A 154 -14.64 3.02 -7.96
C LEU A 154 -15.48 2.10 -8.86
N GLY A 155 -15.01 0.87 -9.11
CA GLY A 155 -15.75 -0.12 -9.88
C GLY A 155 -17.12 -0.43 -9.26
N SER A 156 -17.17 -0.65 -7.94
CA SER A 156 -18.43 -0.92 -7.24
C SER A 156 -19.38 0.28 -7.27
N MET A 157 -18.87 1.49 -7.05
CA MET A 157 -19.70 2.70 -7.12
C MET A 157 -20.28 2.94 -8.51
N LEU A 158 -19.52 2.67 -9.57
CA LEU A 158 -20.01 2.78 -10.95
C LEU A 158 -21.10 1.74 -11.25
N LEU A 159 -20.97 0.52 -10.73
CA LEU A 159 -21.95 -0.54 -10.92
C LEU A 159 -23.27 -0.28 -10.15
N LEU A 160 -23.16 0.28 -8.93
CA LEU A 160 -24.35 0.56 -8.13
C LEU A 160 -25.08 1.84 -8.58
N TYR A 161 -24.35 2.95 -8.73
CA TYR A 161 -24.95 4.27 -8.96
C TYR A 161 -24.02 5.16 -9.81
N TRP A 162 -23.90 4.83 -11.12
CA TRP A 162 -23.00 5.51 -12.04
C TRP A 162 -23.15 7.04 -12.08
N LYS A 163 -24.40 7.54 -11.96
CA LYS A 163 -24.70 8.99 -11.96
C LYS A 163 -24.12 9.70 -10.73
N LEU A 164 -24.28 9.09 -9.55
CA LEU A 164 -23.71 9.62 -8.31
C LEU A 164 -22.19 9.55 -8.29
N THR A 165 -21.63 8.49 -8.87
CA THR A 165 -20.18 8.33 -8.98
C THR A 165 -19.56 9.41 -9.86
N LEU A 166 -20.17 9.71 -11.00
CA LEU A 166 -19.71 10.81 -11.87
C LEU A 166 -19.79 12.17 -11.17
N LEU A 167 -20.90 12.41 -10.44
CA LEU A 167 -21.05 13.63 -9.65
C LEU A 167 -19.93 13.75 -8.61
N THR A 168 -19.65 12.68 -7.86
CA THR A 168 -18.60 12.64 -6.84
C THR A 168 -17.22 12.86 -7.46
N LEU A 169 -16.96 12.27 -8.63
CA LEU A 169 -15.69 12.39 -9.34
C LEU A 169 -15.40 13.80 -9.82
N VAL A 170 -16.44 14.62 -10.04
CA VAL A 170 -16.32 16.05 -10.34
C VAL A 170 -16.15 16.87 -9.05
N ILE A 171 -16.93 16.56 -8.00
CA ILE A 171 -16.91 17.32 -6.75
C ILE A 171 -15.58 17.16 -6.00
N VAL A 172 -15.02 15.94 -5.94
CA VAL A 172 -13.78 15.66 -5.18
C VAL A 172 -12.60 16.51 -5.66
N PRO A 173 -12.26 16.58 -6.95
CA PRO A 173 -11.16 17.44 -7.40
C PRO A 173 -11.45 18.94 -7.17
N LEU A 174 -12.70 19.38 -7.26
CA LEU A 174 -13.09 20.74 -6.96
C LEU A 174 -12.82 21.10 -5.50
N VAL A 175 -13.20 20.21 -4.58
CA VAL A 175 -12.95 20.37 -3.13
C VAL A 175 -11.45 20.38 -2.84
N VAL A 176 -10.68 19.47 -3.42
CA VAL A 176 -9.22 19.41 -3.27
C VAL A 176 -8.56 20.68 -3.81
N PHE A 177 -9.01 21.17 -4.95
CA PHE A 177 -8.52 22.43 -5.51
C PHE A 177 -8.81 23.61 -4.58
N THR A 178 -10.03 23.69 -4.06
CA THR A 178 -10.43 24.75 -3.11
C THR A 178 -9.58 24.71 -1.85
N ILE A 179 -9.39 23.53 -1.24
CA ILE A 179 -8.55 23.36 -0.04
C ILE A 179 -7.10 23.77 -0.32
N ARG A 180 -6.54 23.36 -1.45
CA ARG A 180 -5.17 23.76 -1.84
C ARG A 180 -5.03 25.24 -2.08
N PHE A 181 -6.00 25.83 -2.74
CA PHE A 181 -6.00 27.28 -3.04
C PHE A 181 -6.06 28.11 -1.76
N PHE A 182 -6.98 27.80 -0.84
CA PHE A 182 -7.07 28.51 0.44
C PHE A 182 -5.90 28.18 1.38
N GLY A 183 -5.45 26.92 1.44
CA GLY A 183 -4.32 26.52 2.28
C GLY A 183 -2.98 27.14 1.84
N SER A 184 -2.78 27.42 0.56
CA SER A 184 -1.61 28.14 0.08
C SER A 184 -1.62 29.62 0.48
N ARG A 185 -2.79 30.25 0.46
CA ARG A 185 -2.95 31.66 0.90
C ARG A 185 -2.75 31.83 2.40
N LEU A 186 -3.28 30.91 3.21
CA LEU A 186 -3.12 30.96 4.68
C LEU A 186 -1.66 30.76 5.10
N ARG A 187 -0.91 29.88 4.44
CA ARG A 187 0.53 29.69 4.71
C ARG A 187 1.37 30.92 4.36
N GLY A 188 0.98 31.68 3.33
CA GLY A 188 1.64 32.95 2.99
C GLY A 188 1.36 34.10 3.98
N ALA A 189 0.26 34.06 4.70
CA ALA A 189 -0.08 35.02 5.74
C ALA A 189 0.63 34.78 7.07
N GLY A 190 0.87 33.47 7.42
CA GLY A 190 1.55 33.10 8.67
C GLY A 190 3.08 33.33 8.69
N HIS A 191 3.72 33.69 7.59
CA HIS A 191 5.14 34.05 7.53
C HIS A 191 5.40 35.57 7.63
N ARG A 192 4.37 36.37 7.88
CA ARG A 192 4.48 37.85 8.02
C ARG A 192 4.22 38.38 9.43
N VAL A 193 4.22 37.50 10.44
CA VAL A 193 4.15 37.87 11.85
C VAL A 193 5.43 37.49 12.60
#